data_c22503a674182be798825155bcedf7f2
#
_entry.id   c22503a674182be798825155bcedf7f2
#
_cell.length_a   1.000
_cell.length_b   1.000
_cell.length_c   1.000
_cell.angle_alpha   90.00
_cell.angle_beta   90.00
_cell.angle_gamma   90.00
#
_symmetry.space_group_name_H-M   'P 1'
#
loop_
_entity.id
_entity.type
_entity.pdbx_description
1 polymer ?
#
loop_
_entity_poly.entity_id
_entity_poly.type
_entity_poly.pdbx_seq_one_letter_code
_entity_poly.pdbx_strand_id
1 'polypeptide(L)'
;SLELPPGYSLSWSGQFEYMERAKERLMLVIPFTLAIITLLLFANFRHFAEVFLILGTLPLGLVGGFWLMYFAGYNFSVAVSVGFIALAGVAVEIGVIMMVYLNKSYHGMLAKCASDSVAPTRGLLLDSVVDGAVLRVRPVMMTAVATIAGLLPIVIGVGTGSEVMSRIA
;
A
#
# COMPACT_ATOMS: atom_id res chain seq x y z
N SER A 1 -18.69 5.54 40.82
CA SER A 1 -17.38 5.91 41.36
C SER A 1 -17.00 4.89 42.44
N LEU A 2 -16.01 4.05 42.16
CA LEU A 2 -15.41 3.17 43.17
C LEU A 2 -14.35 3.99 43.93
N GLU A 3 -14.61 4.27 45.19
CA GLU A 3 -13.61 4.86 46.11
C GLU A 3 -12.64 3.75 46.52
N LEU A 4 -11.41 3.82 46.05
CA LEU A 4 -10.36 2.88 46.41
C LEU A 4 -9.62 3.36 47.66
N PRO A 5 -9.25 2.46 48.60
CA PRO A 5 -8.39 2.81 49.72
C PRO A 5 -7.05 3.37 49.28
N PRO A 6 -6.38 4.25 50.06
CA PRO A 6 -5.09 4.80 49.69
C PRO A 6 -4.04 3.70 49.54
N GLY A 7 -3.41 3.61 48.33
CA GLY A 7 -2.40 2.60 47.96
C GLY A 7 -2.88 1.60 46.91
N TYR A 8 -4.14 1.66 46.48
CA TYR A 8 -4.64 0.82 45.36
C TYR A 8 -4.84 1.66 44.12
N SER A 9 -4.31 1.19 42.97
CA SER A 9 -4.55 1.77 41.67
C SER A 9 -5.29 0.77 40.78
N LEU A 10 -6.35 1.22 40.10
CA LEU A 10 -6.99 0.43 39.04
C LEU A 10 -6.22 0.61 37.73
N SER A 11 -5.65 -0.46 37.22
CA SER A 11 -5.14 -0.49 35.87
C SER A 11 -6.00 -1.44 35.02
N TRP A 12 -6.40 -0.98 33.86
CA TRP A 12 -7.07 -1.82 32.87
C TRP A 12 -6.03 -2.77 32.27
N SER A 13 -6.14 -4.06 32.58
CA SER A 13 -5.26 -5.12 32.06
C SER A 13 -6.01 -5.92 31.00
N GLY A 14 -5.30 -6.33 29.93
CA GLY A 14 -5.86 -7.16 28.87
C GLY A 14 -5.75 -6.55 27.47
N GLN A 15 -6.71 -6.84 26.59
CA GLN A 15 -6.66 -6.42 25.18
C GLN A 15 -6.58 -4.89 24.98
N PHE A 16 -7.13 -4.10 25.91
CA PHE A 16 -7.06 -2.64 25.82
C PHE A 16 -5.64 -2.11 25.97
N GLU A 17 -4.87 -2.64 26.91
CA GLU A 17 -3.48 -2.27 27.13
C GLU A 17 -2.59 -2.64 25.92
N TYR A 18 -2.84 -3.82 25.35
CA TYR A 18 -2.16 -4.24 24.12
C TYR A 18 -2.49 -3.33 22.92
N MET A 19 -3.74 -2.88 22.82
CA MET A 19 -4.16 -1.97 21.75
C MET A 19 -3.51 -0.59 21.91
N GLU A 20 -3.42 -0.07 23.13
CA GLU A 20 -2.82 1.24 23.39
C GLU A 20 -1.31 1.22 23.12
N ARG A 21 -0.60 0.20 23.59
CA ARG A 21 0.82 -0.02 23.28
C ARG A 21 1.07 -0.22 21.78
N ALA A 22 0.19 -0.95 21.09
CA ALA A 22 0.30 -1.11 19.64
C ALA A 22 0.10 0.21 18.92
N LYS A 23 -0.86 1.04 19.34
CA LYS A 23 -1.11 2.38 18.78
C LYS A 23 0.09 3.30 18.93
N GLU A 24 0.68 3.36 20.13
CA GLU A 24 1.88 4.19 20.38
C GLU A 24 3.06 3.76 19.51
N ARG A 25 3.31 2.45 19.40
CA ARG A 25 4.38 1.92 18.55
C ARG A 25 4.12 2.18 17.07
N LEU A 26 2.89 2.00 16.60
CA LEU A 26 2.52 2.27 15.21
C LEU A 26 2.67 3.74 14.86
N MET A 27 2.33 4.65 15.77
CA MET A 27 2.45 6.10 15.56
C MET A 27 3.91 6.54 15.35
N LEU A 28 4.88 5.80 15.89
CA LEU A 28 6.30 6.06 15.68
C LEU A 28 6.86 5.29 14.47
N VAL A 29 6.46 4.03 14.32
CA VAL A 29 7.01 3.14 13.27
C VAL A 29 6.52 3.55 11.88
N ILE A 30 5.25 3.93 11.73
CA ILE A 30 4.68 4.30 10.41
C ILE A 30 5.40 5.49 9.77
N PRO A 31 5.58 6.66 10.43
CA PRO A 31 6.29 7.77 9.79
C PRO A 31 7.77 7.46 9.55
N PHE A 32 8.41 6.68 10.42
CA PHE A 32 9.80 6.28 10.23
C PHE A 32 9.97 5.35 9.02
N THR A 33 9.10 4.37 8.86
CA THR A 33 9.12 3.48 7.68
C THR A 33 8.77 4.22 6.40
N LEU A 34 7.79 5.15 6.42
CA LEU A 34 7.48 5.98 5.26
C LEU A 34 8.67 6.89 4.88
N ALA A 35 9.40 7.43 5.84
CA ALA A 35 10.60 8.20 5.58
C ALA A 35 11.69 7.37 4.90
N ILE A 36 11.94 6.14 5.38
CA ILE A 36 12.90 5.20 4.77
C ILE A 36 12.45 4.84 3.36
N ILE A 37 11.18 4.49 3.14
CA ILE A 37 10.64 4.15 1.82
C ILE A 37 10.81 5.33 0.86
N THR A 38 10.47 6.54 1.29
CA THR A 38 10.63 7.77 0.49
C THR A 38 12.09 8.00 0.11
N LEU A 39 13.01 7.79 1.04
CA LEU A 39 14.44 7.92 0.80
C LEU A 39 14.96 6.88 -0.20
N LEU A 40 14.53 5.61 -0.07
CA LEU A 40 14.88 4.55 -1.01
C LEU A 40 14.31 4.80 -2.40
N LEU A 41 13.06 5.25 -2.49
CA LEU A 41 12.44 5.64 -3.76
C LEU A 41 13.20 6.80 -4.41
N PHE A 42 13.56 7.81 -3.63
CA PHE A 42 14.35 8.93 -4.13
C PHE A 42 15.73 8.50 -4.61
N ALA A 43 16.40 7.62 -3.88
CA ALA A 43 17.69 7.07 -4.30
C ALA A 43 17.60 6.29 -5.61
N ASN A 44 16.47 5.60 -5.86
CA ASN A 44 16.24 4.82 -7.07
C ASN A 44 15.89 5.69 -8.28
N PHE A 45 14.95 6.60 -8.14
CA PHE A 45 14.40 7.39 -9.26
C PHE A 45 15.14 8.72 -9.47
N ARG A 46 15.75 9.28 -8.43
CA ARG A 46 16.43 10.59 -8.42
C ARG A 46 15.56 11.81 -8.81
N HIS A 47 14.24 11.61 -8.93
CA HIS A 47 13.28 12.66 -9.26
C HIS A 47 12.13 12.65 -8.23
N PHE A 48 11.92 13.77 -7.57
CA PHE A 48 10.85 13.91 -6.57
C PHE A 48 9.45 13.73 -7.16
N ALA A 49 9.23 14.13 -8.43
CA ALA A 49 7.94 13.97 -9.07
C ALA A 49 7.50 12.50 -9.14
N GLU A 50 8.41 11.59 -9.47
CA GLU A 50 8.14 10.15 -9.54
C GLU A 50 7.83 9.56 -8.17
N VAL A 51 8.58 9.98 -7.14
CA VAL A 51 8.34 9.59 -5.75
C VAL A 51 6.96 10.04 -5.28
N PHE A 52 6.58 11.30 -5.58
CA PHE A 52 5.25 11.82 -5.23
C PHE A 52 4.12 11.11 -5.96
N LEU A 53 4.31 10.75 -7.22
CA LEU A 53 3.32 9.97 -7.97
C LEU A 53 3.11 8.58 -7.33
N ILE A 54 4.20 7.89 -6.96
CA ILE A 54 4.12 6.59 -6.30
C ILE A 54 3.45 6.71 -4.93
N LEU A 55 3.88 7.66 -4.10
CA LEU A 55 3.26 7.88 -2.78
C LEU A 55 1.79 8.33 -2.90
N GLY A 56 1.43 9.04 -3.97
CA GLY A 56 0.05 9.43 -4.28
C GLY A 56 -0.88 8.24 -4.58
N THR A 57 -0.35 7.09 -4.95
CA THR A 57 -1.16 5.86 -5.11
C THR A 57 -1.59 5.26 -3.77
N LEU A 58 -0.86 5.54 -2.67
CA LEU A 58 -1.19 5.03 -1.34
C LEU A 58 -2.59 5.43 -0.87
N PRO A 59 -2.96 6.73 -0.80
CA PRO A 59 -4.28 7.12 -0.35
C PRO A 59 -5.39 6.55 -1.25
N LEU A 60 -5.15 6.45 -2.56
CA LEU A 60 -6.11 5.84 -3.49
C LEU A 60 -6.33 4.35 -3.19
N GLY A 61 -5.27 3.61 -2.94
CA GLY A 61 -5.34 2.20 -2.55
C GLY A 61 -6.08 2.01 -1.22
N LEU A 62 -5.81 2.87 -0.23
CA LEU A 62 -6.42 2.81 1.09
C LEU A 62 -7.93 3.15 1.08
N VAL A 63 -8.40 3.98 0.16
CA VAL A 63 -9.83 4.30 0.02
C VAL A 63 -10.66 3.04 -0.18
N GLY A 64 -10.20 2.08 -0.99
CA GLY A 64 -10.88 0.80 -1.17
C GLY A 64 -11.04 0.01 0.13
N GLY A 65 -10.01 -0.04 0.96
CA GLY A 65 -10.04 -0.67 2.27
C GLY A 65 -11.02 0.00 3.23
N PHE A 66 -11.08 1.34 3.26
CA PHE A 66 -12.05 2.08 4.06
C PHE A 66 -13.50 1.82 3.65
N TRP A 67 -13.79 1.77 2.34
CA TRP A 67 -15.10 1.43 1.84
C TRP A 67 -15.50 0.01 2.21
N LEU A 68 -14.61 -0.96 2.06
CA LEU A 68 -14.87 -2.34 2.45
C LEU A 68 -15.17 -2.45 3.94
N MET A 69 -14.38 -1.79 4.79
CA MET A 69 -14.60 -1.76 6.23
C MET A 69 -15.96 -1.15 6.59
N TYR A 70 -16.37 -0.08 5.90
CA TYR A 70 -17.67 0.56 6.10
C TYR A 70 -18.84 -0.37 5.71
N PHE A 71 -18.77 -1.03 4.56
CA PHE A 71 -19.81 -1.95 4.09
C PHE A 71 -19.87 -3.23 4.93
N ALA A 72 -18.74 -3.74 5.38
CA ALA A 72 -18.69 -4.95 6.22
C ALA A 72 -19.04 -4.68 7.70
N GLY A 73 -19.16 -3.41 8.10
CA GLY A 73 -19.47 -3.03 9.47
C GLY A 73 -18.35 -3.38 10.47
N TYR A 74 -17.12 -3.48 10.02
CA TYR A 74 -15.99 -3.80 10.89
C TYR A 74 -15.54 -2.58 11.69
N ASN A 75 -15.32 -2.79 12.99
CA ASN A 75 -14.70 -1.78 13.84
C ASN A 75 -13.19 -1.73 13.60
N PHE A 76 -12.62 -0.53 13.70
CA PHE A 76 -11.18 -0.34 13.59
C PHE A 76 -10.45 -1.09 14.71
N SER A 77 -9.58 -2.03 14.34
CA SER A 77 -8.82 -2.88 15.26
C SER A 77 -7.34 -2.94 14.82
N VAL A 78 -6.49 -3.48 15.68
CA VAL A 78 -5.08 -3.72 15.35
C VAL A 78 -4.94 -4.63 14.13
N ALA A 79 -5.80 -5.64 14.00
CA ALA A 79 -5.83 -6.54 12.84
C ALA A 79 -6.12 -5.78 11.53
N VAL A 80 -7.10 -4.87 11.55
CA VAL A 80 -7.41 -4.00 10.41
C VAL A 80 -6.23 -3.10 10.07
N SER A 81 -5.55 -2.54 11.08
CA SER A 81 -4.35 -1.71 10.85
C SER A 81 -3.24 -2.49 10.14
N VAL A 82 -3.02 -3.75 10.50
CA VAL A 82 -2.05 -4.64 9.82
C VAL A 82 -2.47 -4.88 8.37
N GLY A 83 -3.76 -5.11 8.10
CA GLY A 83 -4.30 -5.24 6.74
C GLY A 83 -4.06 -3.98 5.91
N PHE A 84 -4.28 -2.79 6.46
CA PHE A 84 -3.97 -1.52 5.78
C PHE A 84 -2.49 -1.34 5.47
N ILE A 85 -1.59 -1.76 6.37
CA ILE A 85 -0.14 -1.72 6.13
C ILE A 85 0.23 -2.67 4.97
N ALA A 86 -0.32 -3.87 4.95
CA ALA A 86 -0.11 -4.83 3.88
C ALA A 86 -0.62 -4.30 2.53
N LEU A 87 -1.83 -3.73 2.50
CA LEU A 87 -2.43 -3.11 1.32
C LEU A 87 -1.58 -1.94 0.80
N ALA A 88 -1.06 -1.10 1.71
CA ALA A 88 -0.14 -0.01 1.36
C ALA A 88 1.14 -0.54 0.71
N GLY A 89 1.71 -1.63 1.24
CA GLY A 89 2.89 -2.28 0.68
C GLY A 89 2.67 -2.75 -0.76
N VAL A 90 1.56 -3.43 -1.02
CA VAL A 90 1.19 -3.90 -2.37
C VAL A 90 0.95 -2.72 -3.32
N ALA A 91 0.29 -1.65 -2.85
CA ALA A 91 0.05 -0.46 -3.67
C ALA A 91 1.36 0.22 -4.10
N VAL A 92 2.32 0.38 -3.18
CA VAL A 92 3.65 0.92 -3.50
C VAL A 92 4.40 0.02 -4.45
N GLU A 93 4.39 -1.30 -4.25
CA GLU A 93 5.05 -2.26 -5.13
C GLU A 93 4.54 -2.13 -6.57
N ILE A 94 3.22 -2.11 -6.77
CA ILE A 94 2.61 -1.94 -8.09
C ILE A 94 3.01 -0.58 -8.68
N GLY A 95 2.96 0.49 -7.89
CA GLY A 95 3.33 1.85 -8.31
C GLY A 95 4.78 1.96 -8.76
N VAL A 96 5.71 1.41 -7.98
CA VAL A 96 7.16 1.41 -8.28
C VAL A 96 7.43 0.68 -9.58
N ILE A 97 6.90 -0.52 -9.73
CA ILE A 97 7.17 -1.34 -10.92
C ILE A 97 6.56 -0.68 -12.16
N MET A 98 5.34 -0.14 -12.05
CA MET A 98 4.72 0.59 -13.16
C MET A 98 5.60 1.76 -13.59
N MET A 99 6.12 2.56 -12.64
CA MET A 99 6.96 3.72 -12.93
C MET A 99 8.28 3.33 -13.62
N VAL A 100 8.90 2.23 -13.19
CA VAL A 100 10.11 1.70 -13.83
C VAL A 100 9.85 1.36 -15.30
N TYR A 101 8.73 0.72 -15.64
CA TYR A 101 8.39 0.38 -17.01
C TYR A 101 8.04 1.60 -17.85
N LEU A 102 7.32 2.56 -17.29
CA LEU A 102 7.02 3.83 -17.96
C LEU A 102 8.31 4.60 -18.29
N ASN A 103 9.22 4.71 -17.34
CA ASN A 103 10.52 5.36 -17.54
C ASN A 103 11.35 4.64 -18.62
N LYS A 104 11.38 3.31 -18.59
CA LYS A 104 12.09 2.52 -19.59
C LYS A 104 11.51 2.76 -20.99
N SER A 105 10.20 2.77 -21.15
CA SER A 105 9.53 3.04 -22.42
C SER A 105 9.77 4.46 -22.89
N TYR A 106 9.69 5.44 -21.99
CA TYR A 106 9.99 6.85 -22.29
C TYR A 106 11.42 7.06 -22.76
N HIS A 107 12.42 6.51 -22.07
CA HIS A 107 13.82 6.60 -22.49
C HIS A 107 14.08 5.86 -23.81
N GLY A 108 13.40 4.73 -24.04
CA GLY A 108 13.46 4.02 -25.30
C GLY A 108 12.92 4.85 -26.49
N MET A 109 11.82 5.57 -26.26
CA MET A 109 11.27 6.51 -27.24
C MET A 109 12.23 7.67 -27.52
N LEU A 110 12.81 8.28 -26.49
CA LEU A 110 13.79 9.36 -26.67
C LEU A 110 15.00 8.91 -27.46
N ALA A 111 15.52 7.71 -27.20
CA ALA A 111 16.64 7.15 -27.95
C ALA A 111 16.29 6.95 -29.44
N LYS A 112 15.08 6.48 -29.75
CA LYS A 112 14.59 6.36 -31.14
C LYS A 112 14.45 7.74 -31.81
N CYS A 113 13.85 8.72 -31.11
CA CYS A 113 13.74 10.08 -31.66
C CYS A 113 15.10 10.70 -31.93
N ALA A 114 16.11 10.43 -31.10
CA ALA A 114 17.48 10.92 -31.31
C ALA A 114 18.17 10.25 -32.53
N SER A 115 17.92 8.94 -32.73
CA SER A 115 18.47 8.22 -33.91
C SER A 115 17.84 8.67 -35.22
N ASP A 116 16.53 8.94 -35.20
CA ASP A 116 15.77 9.29 -36.42
C ASP A 116 15.72 10.81 -36.65
N SER A 117 16.38 11.62 -35.81
CA SER A 117 16.39 13.10 -35.84
C SER A 117 14.97 13.71 -35.84
N VAL A 118 14.00 13.03 -35.21
CA VAL A 118 12.61 13.45 -35.11
C VAL A 118 12.37 14.08 -33.75
N ALA A 119 11.73 15.26 -33.73
CA ALA A 119 11.36 15.89 -32.46
C ALA A 119 10.29 15.07 -31.73
N PRO A 120 10.39 14.91 -30.40
CA PRO A 120 9.39 14.19 -29.61
C PRO A 120 8.02 14.86 -29.71
N THR A 121 7.08 14.20 -30.36
CA THR A 121 5.70 14.67 -30.52
C THR A 121 4.82 14.10 -29.41
N ARG A 122 3.76 14.85 -29.02
CA ARG A 122 2.80 14.40 -28.00
C ARG A 122 2.18 13.01 -28.30
N GLY A 123 2.00 12.67 -29.59
CA GLY A 123 1.52 11.35 -29.99
C GLY A 123 2.50 10.25 -29.59
N LEU A 124 3.79 10.42 -29.92
CA LEU A 124 4.85 9.47 -29.57
C LEU A 124 5.01 9.29 -28.05
N LEU A 125 4.79 10.37 -27.28
CA LEU A 125 4.77 10.30 -25.83
C LEU A 125 3.62 9.43 -25.31
N LEU A 126 2.40 9.64 -25.82
CA LEU A 126 1.23 8.85 -25.45
C LEU A 126 1.42 7.38 -25.82
N ASP A 127 1.90 7.09 -27.02
CA ASP A 127 2.18 5.72 -27.47
C ASP A 127 3.22 5.04 -26.57
N SER A 128 4.29 5.74 -26.18
CA SER A 128 5.30 5.19 -25.26
C SER A 128 4.74 4.89 -23.86
N VAL A 129 3.83 5.73 -23.38
CA VAL A 129 3.16 5.51 -22.08
C VAL A 129 2.23 4.29 -22.16
N VAL A 130 1.47 4.18 -23.25
CA VAL A 130 0.58 3.03 -23.48
C VAL A 130 1.39 1.74 -23.58
N ASP A 131 2.46 1.72 -24.38
CA ASP A 131 3.33 0.56 -24.53
C ASP A 131 3.94 0.13 -23.19
N GLY A 132 4.46 1.08 -22.42
CA GLY A 132 5.00 0.80 -21.09
C GLY A 132 3.97 0.22 -20.13
N ALA A 133 2.74 0.76 -20.15
CA ALA A 133 1.64 0.29 -19.31
C ALA A 133 1.15 -1.10 -19.72
N VAL A 134 0.94 -1.35 -21.03
CA VAL A 134 0.45 -2.63 -21.56
C VAL A 134 1.36 -3.79 -21.20
N LEU A 135 2.68 -3.60 -21.26
CA LEU A 135 3.65 -4.62 -20.86
C LEU A 135 3.48 -5.08 -19.41
N ARG A 136 2.92 -4.21 -18.56
CA ARG A 136 2.80 -4.49 -17.12
C ARG A 136 1.40 -4.96 -16.70
N VAL A 137 0.36 -4.70 -17.49
CA VAL A 137 -1.03 -5.07 -17.15
C VAL A 137 -1.13 -6.58 -16.87
N ARG A 138 -0.59 -7.42 -17.73
CA ARG A 138 -0.69 -8.89 -17.58
C ARG A 138 -0.05 -9.39 -16.27
N PRO A 139 1.23 -9.08 -15.94
CA PRO A 139 1.82 -9.49 -14.67
C PRO A 139 1.06 -8.95 -13.45
N VAL A 140 0.64 -7.68 -13.46
CA VAL A 140 -0.13 -7.07 -12.35
C VAL A 140 -1.47 -7.77 -12.16
N MET A 141 -2.19 -8.08 -13.23
CA MET A 141 -3.45 -8.82 -13.14
C MET A 141 -3.23 -10.24 -12.59
N MET A 142 -2.16 -10.93 -13.00
CA MET A 142 -1.83 -12.25 -12.47
C MET A 142 -1.55 -12.22 -10.97
N THR A 143 -0.74 -11.27 -10.50
CA THR A 143 -0.44 -11.13 -9.06
C THR A 143 -1.68 -10.74 -8.27
N ALA A 144 -2.50 -9.80 -8.76
CA ALA A 144 -3.74 -9.40 -8.10
C ALA A 144 -4.72 -10.57 -7.97
N VAL A 145 -4.96 -11.32 -9.04
CA VAL A 145 -5.84 -12.49 -9.01
C VAL A 145 -5.30 -13.58 -8.08
N ALA A 146 -3.99 -13.84 -8.11
CA ALA A 146 -3.35 -14.81 -7.23
C ALA A 146 -3.47 -14.40 -5.75
N THR A 147 -3.28 -13.12 -5.44
CA THR A 147 -3.44 -12.60 -4.07
C THR A 147 -4.88 -12.73 -3.59
N ILE A 148 -5.85 -12.32 -4.40
CA ILE A 148 -7.28 -12.44 -4.07
C ILE A 148 -7.66 -13.92 -3.87
N ALA A 149 -7.26 -14.79 -4.78
CA ALA A 149 -7.54 -16.23 -4.68
C ALA A 149 -6.89 -16.88 -3.45
N GLY A 150 -5.68 -16.41 -3.07
CA GLY A 150 -4.98 -16.89 -1.88
C GLY A 150 -5.61 -16.42 -0.56
N LEU A 151 -6.17 -15.21 -0.54
CA LEU A 151 -6.82 -14.64 0.64
C LEU A 151 -8.28 -15.07 0.78
N LEU A 152 -8.95 -15.42 -0.31
CA LEU A 152 -10.36 -15.81 -0.34
C LEU A 152 -10.73 -16.91 0.69
N PRO A 153 -9.96 -18.02 0.83
CA PRO A 153 -10.27 -19.03 1.81
C PRO A 153 -10.14 -18.54 3.26
N ILE A 154 -9.31 -17.54 3.51
CA ILE A 154 -9.15 -16.94 4.85
C ILE A 154 -10.37 -16.05 5.18
N VAL A 155 -10.89 -15.34 4.19
CA VAL A 155 -12.09 -14.48 4.35
C VAL A 155 -13.34 -15.32 4.58
N ILE A 156 -13.49 -16.46 3.89
CA ILE A 156 -14.66 -17.35 3.98
C ILE A 156 -14.52 -18.37 5.13
N GLY A 157 -13.30 -18.59 5.62
CA GLY A 157 -12.99 -19.61 6.61
C GLY A 157 -13.74 -19.40 7.94
N VAL A 158 -14.32 -20.48 8.46
CA VAL A 158 -15.02 -20.54 9.75
C VAL A 158 -14.18 -21.36 10.71
N GLY A 159 -13.60 -20.73 11.74
CA GLY A 159 -12.80 -21.44 12.74
C GLY A 159 -12.33 -20.52 13.87
N THR A 160 -11.75 -21.11 14.92
CA THR A 160 -11.15 -20.37 16.02
C THR A 160 -9.97 -19.54 15.51
N GLY A 161 -10.06 -18.21 15.61
CA GLY A 161 -9.06 -17.27 15.08
C GLY A 161 -9.37 -16.73 13.67
N SER A 162 -10.38 -17.27 12.98
CA SER A 162 -10.79 -16.78 11.65
C SER A 162 -11.25 -15.33 11.68
N GLU A 163 -11.87 -14.87 12.77
CA GLU A 163 -12.32 -13.49 12.92
C GLU A 163 -11.18 -12.46 12.84
N VAL A 164 -10.00 -12.79 13.39
CA VAL A 164 -8.83 -11.92 13.32
C VAL A 164 -8.19 -11.98 11.93
N MET A 165 -8.07 -13.20 11.40
CA MET A 165 -7.46 -13.43 10.07
C MET A 165 -8.30 -12.84 8.94
N SER A 166 -9.63 -12.95 8.99
CA SER A 166 -10.54 -12.36 7.98
C SER A 166 -10.51 -10.84 7.97
N ARG A 167 -10.14 -10.19 9.09
CA ARG A 167 -9.97 -8.73 9.16
C ARG A 167 -8.63 -8.25 8.60
N ILE A 168 -7.64 -9.13 8.48
CA ILE A 168 -6.33 -8.84 7.89
C ILE A 168 -6.37 -9.09 6.37
N ALA A 169 -7.08 -10.10 5.95
CA ALA A 169 -7.19 -10.54 4.56
C ALA A 169 -8.12 -9.65 3.72
#